data_1488c5fdd3e873324f30624ed5293a5a
#
_entry.id   1488c5fdd3e873324f30624ed5293a5a
#
_cell.length_a   1.000
_cell.length_b   1.000
_cell.length_c   1.000
_cell.angle_alpha   90.00
_cell.angle_beta   90.00
_cell.angle_gamma   90.00
#
_symmetry.space_group_name_H-M   'P 1'
#
loop_
_entity.id
_entity.type
_entity.pdbx_description
1 polymer ?
#
loop_
_entity_poly.entity_id
_entity_poly.type
_entity_poly.pdbx_seq_one_letter_code
_entity_poly.pdbx_strand_id
1 'polypeptide(L)'
;KRIIDTPISELGFAGIGISSAMSGTRPIIEFMPFNFSRVGIYEILNHAAKMRQMTGVQFNIPIVFRGPTASAGQLAATHSQAFESWYANCPGLKVIVPSNPKDAKGLLKSAIRDDDPVIFMESEQMYGDKGEVPEGEYVIPIGVAEVKREGKDVTIVSFGKIIKEAYAAAEELEKENISCEIIDL
;
A
#
# COMPACT_ATOMS: atom_id res chain seq x y z
N LYS A 1 10.74 -17.54 17.34
CA LYS A 1 10.09 -17.64 16.02
C LYS A 1 9.48 -16.27 15.70
N ARG A 2 9.80 -15.68 14.54
CA ARG A 2 9.30 -14.33 14.18
C ARG A 2 8.05 -14.35 13.31
N ILE A 3 7.74 -15.48 12.69
CA ILE A 3 6.53 -15.66 11.88
C ILE A 3 5.52 -16.40 12.75
N ILE A 4 4.33 -15.83 12.84
CA ILE A 4 3.21 -16.36 13.63
C ILE A 4 2.05 -16.58 12.67
N ASP A 5 1.61 -17.81 12.57
CA ASP A 5 0.38 -18.18 11.88
C ASP A 5 -0.75 -18.08 12.89
N THR A 6 -1.75 -17.26 12.60
CA THR A 6 -2.85 -16.95 13.52
C THR A 6 -4.13 -17.67 13.11
N PRO A 7 -5.07 -17.91 14.02
CA PRO A 7 -6.43 -18.20 13.61
C PRO A 7 -7.01 -17.09 12.74
N ILE A 8 -7.99 -17.41 11.89
CA ILE A 8 -8.71 -16.42 11.08
C ILE A 8 -9.58 -15.58 12.02
N SER A 9 -9.03 -14.44 12.43
CA SER A 9 -9.67 -13.48 13.34
C SER A 9 -9.02 -12.11 13.14
N GLU A 10 -9.45 -11.40 12.13
CA GLU A 10 -8.85 -10.13 11.66
C GLU A 10 -8.84 -9.08 12.77
N LEU A 11 -9.92 -8.96 13.53
CA LEU A 11 -9.99 -8.06 14.67
C LEU A 11 -8.92 -8.43 15.72
N GLY A 12 -8.80 -9.72 16.02
CA GLY A 12 -7.89 -10.23 17.06
C GLY A 12 -6.42 -10.05 16.67
N PHE A 13 -6.01 -10.52 15.50
CA PHE A 13 -4.61 -10.42 15.11
C PHE A 13 -4.17 -8.99 14.77
N ALA A 14 -5.08 -8.14 14.26
CA ALA A 14 -4.79 -6.73 14.08
C ALA A 14 -4.53 -6.04 15.43
N GLY A 15 -5.39 -6.27 16.44
CA GLY A 15 -5.22 -5.74 17.79
C GLY A 15 -3.93 -6.22 18.47
N ILE A 16 -3.58 -7.50 18.32
CA ILE A 16 -2.31 -8.04 18.82
C ILE A 16 -1.12 -7.37 18.14
N GLY A 17 -1.18 -7.17 16.82
CA GLY A 17 -0.15 -6.47 16.07
C GLY A 17 0.06 -5.04 16.55
N ILE A 18 -1.02 -4.28 16.73
CA ILE A 18 -0.97 -2.89 17.23
C ILE A 18 -0.35 -2.85 18.64
N SER A 19 -0.80 -3.72 19.54
CA SER A 19 -0.27 -3.78 20.90
C SER A 19 1.22 -4.17 20.91
N SER A 20 1.64 -5.05 20.00
CA SER A 20 3.04 -5.40 19.80
C SER A 20 3.86 -4.21 19.30
N ALA A 21 3.32 -3.41 18.37
CA ALA A 21 3.97 -2.18 17.90
C ALA A 21 4.15 -1.18 19.03
N MET A 22 3.12 -0.95 19.84
CA MET A 22 3.20 -0.08 21.03
C MET A 22 4.25 -0.56 22.04
N SER A 23 4.54 -1.85 22.05
CA SER A 23 5.57 -2.47 22.89
C SER A 23 6.98 -2.41 22.31
N GLY A 24 7.19 -1.72 21.17
CA GLY A 24 8.49 -1.46 20.57
C GLY A 24 8.91 -2.45 19.49
N THR A 25 8.01 -3.29 18.99
CA THR A 25 8.29 -4.13 17.81
C THR A 25 7.80 -3.46 16.52
N ARG A 26 8.17 -4.02 15.36
CA ARG A 26 7.70 -3.56 14.03
C ARG A 26 6.98 -4.71 13.33
N PRO A 27 5.71 -4.97 13.69
CA PRO A 27 4.96 -6.06 13.11
C PRO A 27 4.48 -5.76 11.69
N ILE A 28 4.37 -6.81 10.89
CA ILE A 28 3.72 -6.80 9.59
C ILE A 28 2.51 -7.72 9.70
N ILE A 29 1.34 -7.17 9.48
CA ILE A 29 0.07 -7.90 9.49
C ILE A 29 -0.38 -8.10 8.06
N GLU A 30 -0.64 -9.34 7.69
CA GLU A 30 -1.10 -9.71 6.36
C GLU A 30 -2.58 -10.06 6.35
N PHE A 31 -3.32 -9.46 5.43
CA PHE A 31 -4.70 -9.82 5.09
C PHE A 31 -4.72 -10.52 3.72
N MET A 32 -5.47 -11.60 3.60
CA MET A 32 -5.52 -12.40 2.37
C MET A 32 -6.96 -12.70 1.90
N PRO A 33 -7.55 -11.87 1.02
CA PRO A 33 -7.07 -10.57 0.52
C PRO A 33 -7.37 -9.42 1.48
N PHE A 34 -6.92 -8.21 1.12
CA PHE A 34 -7.13 -7.00 1.92
C PHE A 34 -8.62 -6.65 2.12
N ASN A 35 -9.51 -7.24 1.34
CA ASN A 35 -10.96 -7.15 1.52
C ASN A 35 -11.41 -7.55 2.93
N PHE A 36 -10.74 -8.48 3.58
CA PHE A 36 -11.07 -8.93 4.92
C PHE A 36 -10.52 -8.03 6.03
N SER A 37 -9.67 -7.07 5.71
CA SER A 37 -9.26 -6.04 6.67
C SER A 37 -10.45 -5.26 7.24
N ARG A 38 -11.60 -5.28 6.56
CA ARG A 38 -12.86 -4.66 7.04
C ARG A 38 -13.36 -5.28 8.35
N VAL A 39 -13.08 -6.55 8.61
CA VAL A 39 -13.42 -7.19 9.88
C VAL A 39 -12.58 -6.61 11.03
N GLY A 40 -11.35 -6.21 10.74
CA GLY A 40 -10.45 -5.55 11.69
C GLY A 40 -10.38 -4.03 11.55
N ILE A 41 -11.27 -3.40 10.77
CA ILE A 41 -11.18 -1.97 10.43
C ILE A 41 -11.20 -1.06 11.65
N TYR A 42 -11.94 -1.42 12.69
CA TYR A 42 -11.98 -0.66 13.93
C TYR A 42 -10.58 -0.56 14.57
N GLU A 43 -9.85 -1.66 14.62
CA GLU A 43 -8.49 -1.70 15.15
C GLU A 43 -7.56 -0.78 14.35
N ILE A 44 -7.68 -0.80 13.03
CA ILE A 44 -6.84 0.01 12.14
C ILE A 44 -7.17 1.50 12.28
N LEU A 45 -8.47 1.88 12.19
CA LEU A 45 -8.88 3.29 12.15
C LEU A 45 -8.90 3.96 13.52
N ASN A 46 -9.25 3.25 14.59
CA ASN A 46 -9.40 3.83 15.93
C ASN A 46 -8.19 3.55 16.84
N HIS A 47 -7.51 2.43 16.67
CA HIS A 47 -6.34 2.15 17.48
C HIS A 47 -5.05 2.50 16.74
N ALA A 48 -4.71 1.87 15.63
CA ALA A 48 -3.44 2.15 14.96
C ALA A 48 -3.33 3.64 14.57
N ALA A 49 -4.34 4.20 13.92
CA ALA A 49 -4.30 5.56 13.39
C ALA A 49 -4.39 6.66 14.47
N LYS A 50 -4.91 6.38 15.66
CA LYS A 50 -5.24 7.42 16.67
C LYS A 50 -4.44 7.31 17.95
N MET A 51 -3.92 6.15 18.31
CA MET A 51 -3.31 5.91 19.61
C MET A 51 -2.14 6.85 19.88
N ARG A 52 -1.32 7.13 18.86
CA ARG A 52 -0.22 8.09 19.00
C ARG A 52 -0.71 9.49 19.45
N GLN A 53 -1.76 9.99 18.82
CA GLN A 53 -2.35 11.28 19.18
C GLN A 53 -3.02 11.23 20.57
N MET A 54 -3.81 10.19 20.83
CA MET A 54 -4.56 10.05 22.08
C MET A 54 -3.67 9.93 23.31
N THR A 55 -2.47 9.38 23.16
CA THR A 55 -1.50 9.23 24.25
C THR A 55 -0.54 10.41 24.37
N GLY A 56 -0.74 11.50 23.61
CA GLY A 56 0.17 12.63 23.62
C GLY A 56 1.57 12.27 23.11
N VAL A 57 1.62 11.44 22.05
CA VAL A 57 2.88 10.99 21.40
C VAL A 57 3.76 10.11 22.30
N GLN A 58 3.19 9.47 23.32
CA GLN A 58 3.94 8.54 24.18
C GLN A 58 4.31 7.24 23.48
N PHE A 59 3.52 6.84 22.46
CA PHE A 59 3.73 5.62 21.68
C PHE A 59 3.81 5.95 20.19
N ASN A 60 4.77 5.34 19.51
CA ASN A 60 4.73 5.17 18.06
C ASN A 60 3.99 3.87 17.74
N ILE A 61 3.41 3.80 16.53
CA ILE A 61 2.71 2.60 16.06
C ILE A 61 3.36 2.14 14.75
N PRO A 62 4.60 1.65 14.79
CA PRO A 62 5.36 1.23 13.60
C PRO A 62 4.86 -0.11 13.07
N ILE A 63 3.69 -0.12 12.46
CA ILE A 63 3.03 -1.32 11.96
C ILE A 63 2.74 -1.20 10.45
N VAL A 64 2.92 -2.29 9.73
CA VAL A 64 2.49 -2.39 8.33
C VAL A 64 1.32 -3.37 8.25
N PHE A 65 0.23 -2.91 7.68
CA PHE A 65 -0.88 -3.75 7.25
C PHE A 65 -0.77 -3.94 5.73
N ARG A 66 -0.60 -5.17 5.27
CA ARG A 66 -0.42 -5.47 3.85
C ARG A 66 -1.38 -6.53 3.32
N GLY A 67 -1.54 -6.56 2.03
CA GLY A 67 -2.28 -7.62 1.34
C GLY A 67 -2.74 -7.21 -0.04
N PRO A 68 -3.20 -8.19 -0.87
CA PRO A 68 -3.68 -7.92 -2.20
C PRO A 68 -5.01 -7.17 -2.18
N THR A 69 -5.13 -6.18 -3.05
CA THR A 69 -6.31 -5.33 -3.23
C THR A 69 -6.89 -5.47 -4.63
N ALA A 70 -8.09 -4.95 -4.83
CA ALA A 70 -8.82 -4.89 -6.07
C ALA A 70 -9.12 -6.27 -6.69
N SER A 71 -9.13 -6.36 -8.01
CA SER A 71 -9.56 -7.54 -8.76
C SER A 71 -8.45 -8.60 -8.88
N ALA A 72 -7.94 -9.07 -7.75
CA ALA A 72 -7.12 -10.27 -7.72
C ALA A 72 -7.89 -11.44 -8.35
N GLY A 73 -7.27 -12.37 -8.96
CA GLY A 73 -7.79 -13.67 -9.39
C GLY A 73 -9.25 -13.81 -9.84
N GLN A 74 -10.01 -12.73 -10.00
CA GLN A 74 -11.44 -12.73 -10.38
C GLN A 74 -12.35 -13.55 -9.44
N LEU A 75 -12.12 -13.48 -8.14
CA LEU A 75 -12.81 -14.26 -7.11
C LEU A 75 -14.20 -13.71 -6.72
N ALA A 76 -14.87 -13.02 -7.61
CA ALA A 76 -16.17 -12.38 -7.43
C ALA A 76 -16.20 -11.21 -6.45
N ALA A 77 -17.39 -10.65 -6.20
CA ALA A 77 -17.59 -9.35 -5.58
C ALA A 77 -16.97 -9.16 -4.20
N THR A 78 -16.96 -10.19 -3.36
CA THR A 78 -16.47 -10.10 -1.99
C THR A 78 -14.94 -10.07 -1.86
N HIS A 79 -14.23 -10.43 -2.94
CA HIS A 79 -12.77 -10.54 -2.98
C HIS A 79 -12.12 -9.60 -4.02
N SER A 80 -12.89 -8.72 -4.63
CA SER A 80 -12.45 -7.90 -5.77
C SER A 80 -12.75 -6.42 -5.57
N GLN A 81 -12.60 -5.92 -4.34
CA GLN A 81 -12.87 -4.54 -3.99
C GLN A 81 -11.57 -3.79 -3.71
N ALA A 82 -11.55 -2.50 -4.03
CA ALA A 82 -10.45 -1.58 -3.79
C ALA A 82 -10.81 -0.64 -2.64
N PHE A 83 -10.01 -0.65 -1.57
CA PHE A 83 -10.28 0.11 -0.36
C PHE A 83 -9.25 1.20 -0.06
N GLU A 84 -8.38 1.51 -1.00
CA GLU A 84 -7.33 2.51 -0.84
C GLU A 84 -7.88 3.83 -0.32
N SER A 85 -8.98 4.32 -0.90
CA SER A 85 -9.63 5.56 -0.53
C SER A 85 -10.22 5.54 0.89
N TRP A 86 -10.66 4.38 1.39
CA TRP A 86 -11.19 4.26 2.74
C TRP A 86 -10.11 4.53 3.79
N TYR A 87 -8.95 3.94 3.58
CA TYR A 87 -7.81 4.11 4.49
C TYR A 87 -7.11 5.45 4.29
N ALA A 88 -6.99 5.91 3.04
CA ALA A 88 -6.40 7.22 2.73
C ALA A 88 -7.22 8.39 3.31
N ASN A 89 -8.53 8.23 3.50
CA ASN A 89 -9.39 9.22 4.15
C ASN A 89 -9.23 9.25 5.68
N CYS A 90 -8.44 8.36 6.27
CA CYS A 90 -8.27 8.29 7.73
C CYS A 90 -6.97 8.99 8.17
N PRO A 91 -7.04 10.16 8.83
CA PRO A 91 -5.86 10.82 9.37
C PRO A 91 -5.12 9.92 10.36
N GLY A 92 -3.80 9.83 10.20
CA GLY A 92 -2.91 8.99 11.00
C GLY A 92 -2.49 7.70 10.29
N LEU A 93 -3.00 7.42 9.10
CA LEU A 93 -2.54 6.34 8.23
C LEU A 93 -1.78 6.89 7.03
N LYS A 94 -0.77 6.15 6.59
CA LYS A 94 -0.12 6.30 5.28
C LYS A 94 -0.58 5.15 4.39
N VAL A 95 -0.93 5.42 3.14
CA VAL A 95 -1.39 4.40 2.20
C VAL A 95 -0.43 4.33 1.03
N ILE A 96 0.02 3.13 0.70
CA ILE A 96 0.98 2.85 -0.37
C ILE A 96 0.40 1.78 -1.29
N VAL A 97 0.50 2.03 -2.59
CA VAL A 97 0.06 1.10 -3.64
C VAL A 97 1.12 1.06 -4.74
N PRO A 98 2.12 0.19 -4.66
CA PRO A 98 3.23 0.16 -5.62
C PRO A 98 2.76 -0.23 -7.01
N SER A 99 3.43 0.32 -8.04
CA SER A 99 3.12 0.09 -9.45
C SER A 99 4.09 -0.85 -10.17
N ASN A 100 5.23 -1.17 -9.56
CA ASN A 100 6.29 -1.98 -10.16
C ASN A 100 7.18 -2.66 -9.10
N PRO A 101 8.05 -3.62 -9.48
CA PRO A 101 8.88 -4.36 -8.54
C PRO A 101 9.91 -3.50 -7.76
N LYS A 102 10.48 -2.45 -8.40
CA LYS A 102 11.40 -1.51 -7.75
C LYS A 102 10.70 -0.79 -6.60
N ASP A 103 9.51 -0.26 -6.88
CA ASP A 103 8.72 0.49 -5.92
C ASP A 103 8.19 -0.43 -4.80
N ALA A 104 7.74 -1.63 -5.15
CA ALA A 104 7.29 -2.62 -4.16
C ALA A 104 8.38 -2.92 -3.12
N LYS A 105 9.63 -3.17 -3.54
CA LYS A 105 10.75 -3.42 -2.63
C LYS A 105 11.12 -2.17 -1.84
N GLY A 106 11.29 -1.04 -2.49
CA GLY A 106 11.76 0.21 -1.87
C GLY A 106 10.75 0.79 -0.89
N LEU A 107 9.47 0.88 -1.29
CA LEU A 107 8.40 1.40 -0.46
C LEU A 107 8.04 0.48 0.72
N LEU A 108 8.08 -0.86 0.54
CA LEU A 108 7.84 -1.78 1.66
C LEU A 108 8.92 -1.63 2.73
N LYS A 109 10.18 -1.46 2.34
CA LYS A 109 11.26 -1.19 3.29
C LYS A 109 11.08 0.15 4.01
N SER A 110 10.62 1.19 3.31
CA SER A 110 10.26 2.46 3.92
C SER A 110 9.12 2.30 4.91
N ALA A 111 8.06 1.57 4.52
CA ALA A 111 6.93 1.29 5.38
C ALA A 111 7.32 0.57 6.68
N ILE A 112 8.19 -0.44 6.60
CA ILE A 112 8.67 -1.18 7.78
C ILE A 112 9.48 -0.28 8.73
N ARG A 113 10.17 0.73 8.19
CA ARG A 113 11.02 1.67 8.96
C ARG A 113 10.27 2.90 9.44
N ASP A 114 9.06 3.11 8.97
CA ASP A 114 8.22 4.24 9.41
C ASP A 114 7.75 4.02 10.86
N ASP A 115 7.64 5.10 11.61
CA ASP A 115 7.16 5.08 12.99
C ASP A 115 5.63 5.23 13.10
N ASP A 116 4.97 5.51 11.98
CA ASP A 116 3.52 5.60 11.87
C ASP A 116 2.94 4.36 11.16
N PRO A 117 1.64 4.08 11.34
CA PRO A 117 0.99 2.94 10.68
C PRO A 117 0.90 3.13 9.17
N VAL A 118 1.28 2.11 8.44
CA VAL A 118 1.25 2.09 6.98
C VAL A 118 0.32 0.99 6.48
N ILE A 119 -0.56 1.34 5.56
CA ILE A 119 -1.38 0.44 4.76
C ILE A 119 -0.67 0.21 3.44
N PHE A 120 -0.25 -1.01 3.18
CA PHE A 120 0.51 -1.38 1.99
C PHE A 120 -0.32 -2.35 1.14
N MET A 121 -0.97 -1.82 0.11
CA MET A 121 -1.87 -2.58 -0.75
C MET A 121 -1.17 -3.00 -2.03
N GLU A 122 -1.25 -4.27 -2.35
CA GLU A 122 -0.59 -4.88 -3.50
C GLU A 122 -1.62 -5.35 -4.52
N SER A 123 -1.29 -5.30 -5.81
CA SER A 123 -2.12 -5.95 -6.82
C SER A 123 -1.63 -7.38 -7.04
N GLU A 124 -2.48 -8.37 -6.76
CA GLU A 124 -2.17 -9.78 -7.01
C GLU A 124 -1.88 -10.03 -8.50
N GLN A 125 -2.54 -9.29 -9.40
CA GLN A 125 -2.28 -9.39 -10.84
C GLN A 125 -0.85 -9.02 -11.22
N MET A 126 -0.15 -8.27 -10.36
CA MET A 126 1.24 -7.85 -10.58
C MET A 126 2.28 -8.76 -9.92
N TYR A 127 1.88 -9.79 -9.17
CA TYR A 127 2.84 -10.67 -8.48
C TYR A 127 3.77 -11.42 -9.42
N GLY A 128 3.35 -11.62 -10.67
CA GLY A 128 4.19 -12.22 -11.71
C GLY A 128 5.03 -11.23 -12.52
N ASP A 129 4.89 -9.92 -12.26
CA ASP A 129 5.59 -8.89 -13.03
C ASP A 129 7.09 -8.94 -12.77
N LYS A 130 7.83 -8.73 -13.86
CA LYS A 130 9.28 -8.63 -13.83
C LYS A 130 9.70 -7.20 -14.17
N GLY A 131 10.73 -6.71 -13.51
CA GLY A 131 11.29 -5.40 -13.76
C GLY A 131 12.69 -5.28 -13.14
N GLU A 132 13.38 -4.23 -13.51
CA GLU A 132 14.67 -3.92 -12.90
C GLU A 132 14.45 -3.52 -11.44
N VAL A 133 15.22 -4.15 -10.55
CA VAL A 133 15.24 -3.84 -9.13
C VAL A 133 16.69 -3.57 -8.74
N PRO A 134 17.02 -2.39 -8.19
CA PRO A 134 18.38 -2.09 -7.77
C PRO A 134 18.93 -3.14 -6.81
N GLU A 135 20.18 -3.52 -7.02
CA GLU A 135 20.90 -4.39 -6.08
C GLU A 135 21.22 -3.62 -4.79
N GLY A 136 21.39 -4.38 -3.71
CA GLY A 136 21.76 -3.82 -2.41
C GLY A 136 20.62 -3.17 -1.67
N GLU A 137 20.98 -2.25 -0.80
CA GLU A 137 20.07 -1.57 0.12
C GLU A 137 19.59 -0.24 -0.49
N TYR A 138 18.29 -0.06 -0.59
CA TYR A 138 17.67 1.22 -0.93
C TYR A 138 16.26 1.32 -0.32
N VAL A 139 15.78 2.53 -0.19
CA VAL A 139 14.43 2.89 0.22
C VAL A 139 13.89 3.95 -0.73
N ILE A 140 12.57 4.04 -0.83
CA ILE A 140 11.88 5.09 -1.58
C ILE A 140 11.11 5.93 -0.57
N PRO A 141 11.23 7.27 -0.59
CA PRO A 141 10.49 8.13 0.31
C PRO A 141 8.97 7.97 0.12
N ILE A 142 8.24 7.87 1.22
CA ILE A 142 6.77 7.82 1.20
C ILE A 142 6.23 9.24 0.97
N GLY A 143 5.22 9.37 0.10
CA GLY A 143 4.55 10.63 -0.18
C GLY A 143 5.25 11.48 -1.25
N VAL A 144 6.12 10.88 -2.04
CA VAL A 144 6.79 11.53 -3.18
C VAL A 144 6.38 10.81 -4.46
N ALA A 145 5.62 11.49 -5.31
CA ALA A 145 5.24 10.98 -6.63
C ALA A 145 6.43 10.96 -7.59
N GLU A 146 6.40 10.05 -8.57
CA GLU A 146 7.42 9.94 -9.61
C GLU A 146 6.81 10.26 -10.98
N VAL A 147 7.47 11.16 -11.75
CA VAL A 147 7.13 11.35 -13.17
C VAL A 147 7.69 10.17 -13.94
N LYS A 148 6.81 9.25 -14.35
CA LYS A 148 7.17 8.03 -15.09
C LYS A 148 7.37 8.29 -16.58
N ARG A 149 6.71 9.31 -17.11
CA ARG A 149 6.80 9.75 -18.50
C ARG A 149 6.58 11.26 -18.57
N GLU A 150 7.47 11.94 -19.22
CA GLU A 150 7.31 13.37 -19.52
C GLU A 150 6.31 13.59 -20.67
N GLY A 151 5.51 14.65 -20.59
CA GLY A 151 4.54 15.04 -21.61
C GLY A 151 4.18 16.51 -21.53
N LYS A 152 3.40 17.01 -22.51
CA LYS A 152 3.10 18.45 -22.63
C LYS A 152 1.62 18.77 -22.83
N ASP A 153 0.82 17.83 -23.32
CA ASP A 153 -0.55 18.09 -23.74
C ASP A 153 -1.57 17.58 -22.72
N VAL A 154 -1.31 16.39 -22.12
CA VAL A 154 -2.18 15.75 -21.13
C VAL A 154 -1.34 15.16 -20.02
N THR A 155 -1.78 15.30 -18.78
CA THR A 155 -1.19 14.62 -17.61
C THR A 155 -2.15 13.56 -17.07
N ILE A 156 -1.67 12.32 -16.96
CA ILE A 156 -2.38 11.20 -16.29
C ILE A 156 -1.74 11.01 -14.93
N VAL A 157 -2.52 11.16 -13.87
CA VAL A 157 -2.10 10.91 -12.48
C VAL A 157 -2.77 9.63 -12.02
N SER A 158 -2.00 8.62 -11.59
CA SER A 158 -2.54 7.34 -11.16
C SER A 158 -1.61 6.65 -10.17
N PHE A 159 -1.93 5.41 -9.82
CA PHE A 159 -1.14 4.58 -8.90
C PHE A 159 -1.40 3.09 -9.15
N GLY A 160 -0.52 2.25 -8.61
CA GLY A 160 -0.66 0.80 -8.63
C GLY A 160 -0.75 0.23 -10.06
N LYS A 161 -1.56 -0.82 -10.23
CA LYS A 161 -1.67 -1.52 -11.51
C LYS A 161 -2.18 -0.65 -12.67
N ILE A 162 -2.93 0.42 -12.38
CA ILE A 162 -3.51 1.29 -13.41
C ILE A 162 -2.43 2.09 -14.15
N ILE A 163 -1.23 2.21 -13.59
CA ILE A 163 -0.09 2.80 -14.30
C ILE A 163 0.23 2.06 -15.62
N LYS A 164 -0.01 0.75 -15.69
CA LYS A 164 0.14 0.00 -16.95
C LYS A 164 -0.84 0.46 -18.03
N GLU A 165 -2.09 0.68 -17.62
CA GLU A 165 -3.13 1.20 -18.53
C GLU A 165 -2.83 2.64 -18.96
N ALA A 166 -2.26 3.45 -18.04
CA ALA A 166 -1.81 4.79 -18.36
C ALA A 166 -0.69 4.80 -19.43
N TYR A 167 0.26 3.87 -19.36
CA TYR A 167 1.27 3.71 -20.40
C TYR A 167 0.65 3.31 -21.74
N ALA A 168 -0.25 2.33 -21.75
CA ALA A 168 -0.93 1.89 -22.98
C ALA A 168 -1.73 3.04 -23.60
N ALA A 169 -2.46 3.81 -22.79
CA ALA A 169 -3.18 5.00 -23.26
C ALA A 169 -2.25 6.06 -23.83
N ALA A 170 -1.10 6.30 -23.19
CA ALA A 170 -0.12 7.27 -23.67
C ALA A 170 0.50 6.87 -25.00
N GLU A 171 0.72 5.57 -25.24
CA GLU A 171 1.19 5.04 -26.53
C GLU A 171 0.15 5.20 -27.66
N GLU A 172 -1.14 5.06 -27.35
CA GLU A 172 -2.21 5.33 -28.32
C GLU A 172 -2.32 6.83 -28.63
N LEU A 173 -2.26 7.70 -27.61
CA LEU A 173 -2.29 9.15 -27.79
C LEU A 173 -1.10 9.66 -28.62
N GLU A 174 0.08 9.06 -28.48
CA GLU A 174 1.26 9.42 -29.26
C GLU A 174 1.06 9.22 -30.78
N LYS A 175 0.27 8.22 -31.19
CA LYS A 175 -0.10 8.00 -32.61
C LYS A 175 -0.95 9.14 -33.18
N GLU A 176 -1.63 9.86 -32.28
CA GLU A 176 -2.42 11.07 -32.61
C GLU A 176 -1.64 12.36 -32.42
N ASN A 177 -0.32 12.29 -32.14
CA ASN A 177 0.57 13.41 -31.84
C ASN A 177 0.19 14.15 -30.53
N ILE A 178 -0.41 13.46 -29.58
CA ILE A 178 -0.71 13.99 -28.25
C ILE A 178 0.34 13.48 -27.27
N SER A 179 1.10 14.40 -26.68
CA SER A 179 2.18 14.10 -25.72
C SER A 179 1.62 13.98 -24.31
N CYS A 180 1.68 12.76 -23.76
CA CYS A 180 1.10 12.44 -22.47
C CYS A 180 2.17 12.30 -21.38
N GLU A 181 2.02 13.08 -20.29
CA GLU A 181 2.77 12.90 -19.04
C GLU A 181 2.09 11.85 -18.17
N ILE A 182 2.87 11.02 -17.45
CA ILE A 182 2.36 10.06 -16.47
C ILE A 182 3.04 10.31 -15.13
N ILE A 183 2.22 10.55 -14.11
CA ILE A 183 2.65 10.72 -12.72
C ILE A 183 2.12 9.54 -11.90
N ASP A 184 3.02 8.84 -11.22
CA ASP A 184 2.74 7.76 -10.30
C ASP A 184 2.81 8.28 -8.85
N LEU A 185 1.71 8.11 -8.08
CA LEU A 185 1.56 8.66 -6.72
C LEU A 185 2.21 7.79 -5.65
#